data_0b5c289aa8fd502cf993fda270f0a4f5
#
_entry.id   0b5c289aa8fd502cf993fda270f0a4f5
#
_cell.length_a   1.000
_cell.length_b   1.000
_cell.length_c   1.000
_cell.angle_alpha   90.00
_cell.angle_beta   90.00
_cell.angle_gamma   90.00
#
_symmetry.space_group_name_H-M   'P 1'
#
loop_
_entity.id
_entity.type
_entity.pdbx_description
1 polymer ?
#
loop_
_entity_poly.entity_id
_entity_poly.type
_entity_poly.pdbx_seq_one_letter_code
_entity_poly.pdbx_strand_id
1 'polypeptide(L)'
;LGAAEAIEVIVHGDENTSQVVGKALREIHLPPGAAFGAVYRDEEVLTARADLVLESEDHVILFLIDKQYIRDVEKLFQVSALFI
;
A
#
# COMPACT_ATOMS: atom_id res chain seq x y z
N LEU A 1 7.12 -10.65 19.18
CA LEU A 1 8.16 -10.98 18.26
C LEU A 1 8.69 -9.71 17.65
N GLY A 2 9.82 -9.25 18.14
CA GLY A 2 10.37 -7.94 17.82
C GLY A 2 10.86 -7.72 16.39
N ALA A 3 10.58 -8.63 15.46
CA ALA A 3 11.06 -8.51 14.10
C ALA A 3 10.09 -7.81 13.16
N ALA A 4 8.81 -7.74 13.51
CA ALA A 4 7.82 -7.13 12.65
C ALA A 4 7.81 -5.61 12.83
N GLU A 5 7.68 -4.89 11.73
CA GLU A 5 7.54 -3.44 11.74
C GLU A 5 6.25 -3.03 11.05
N ALA A 6 5.66 -1.96 11.55
CA ALA A 6 4.54 -1.32 10.89
C ALA A 6 5.05 -0.11 10.13
N ILE A 7 4.66 0.02 8.89
CA ILE A 7 4.97 1.20 8.10
C ILE A 7 3.68 1.80 7.55
N GLU A 8 3.70 3.09 7.32
CA GLU A 8 2.59 3.79 6.70
C GLU A 8 3.05 4.34 5.36
N VAL A 9 2.26 4.10 4.32
CA VAL A 9 2.50 4.70 3.02
C VAL A 9 1.25 5.44 2.58
N ILE A 10 1.42 6.52 1.86
CA ILE A 10 0.31 7.30 1.34
C ILE A 10 0.19 7.00 -0.15
N VAL A 11 -1.02 6.68 -0.58
CA VAL A 11 -1.31 6.41 -1.99
C VAL A 11 -1.41 7.73 -2.73
N HIS A 12 -0.62 7.89 -3.77
CA HIS A 12 -0.64 9.10 -4.61
C HIS A 12 -0.94 8.74 -6.06
N GLY A 13 -1.35 9.75 -6.81
CA GLY A 13 -1.57 9.59 -8.23
C GLY A 13 -2.95 9.08 -8.57
N ASP A 14 -3.07 8.53 -9.76
CA ASP A 14 -4.32 7.99 -10.28
C ASP A 14 -4.06 6.61 -10.92
N GLU A 15 -5.06 6.07 -11.58
CA GLU A 15 -4.96 4.74 -12.19
C GLU A 15 -3.91 4.67 -13.31
N ASN A 16 -3.53 5.83 -13.88
CA ASN A 16 -2.54 5.88 -14.96
C ASN A 16 -1.11 5.99 -14.43
N THR A 17 -0.93 6.55 -13.24
CA THR A 17 0.39 6.83 -12.67
C THR A 17 0.76 5.92 -11.52
N SER A 18 -0.23 5.32 -10.86
CA SER A 18 -0.04 4.46 -9.70
C SER A 18 -0.25 3.01 -10.07
N GLN A 19 0.52 2.13 -9.43
CA GLN A 19 0.34 0.70 -9.59
C GLN A 19 -0.73 0.14 -8.65
N VAL A 20 -1.25 0.95 -7.72
CA VAL A 20 -2.17 0.47 -6.69
C VAL A 20 -3.52 1.17 -6.68
N VAL A 21 -3.62 2.39 -7.20
CA VAL A 21 -4.90 3.11 -7.27
C VAL A 21 -5.87 2.35 -8.15
N GLY A 22 -7.09 2.14 -7.66
CA GLY A 22 -8.14 1.43 -8.39
C GLY A 22 -8.05 -0.08 -8.30
N LYS A 23 -7.08 -0.61 -7.54
CA LYS A 23 -6.93 -2.06 -7.37
C LYS A 23 -7.41 -2.49 -6.00
N ALA A 24 -8.05 -3.65 -5.94
CA ALA A 24 -8.38 -4.29 -4.68
C ALA A 24 -7.11 -4.85 -4.04
N LEU A 25 -7.10 -4.93 -2.72
CA LEU A 25 -5.90 -5.41 -2.01
C LEU A 25 -5.47 -6.79 -2.48
N ARG A 26 -6.41 -7.68 -2.80
CA ARG A 26 -6.07 -9.02 -3.30
C ARG A 26 -5.32 -9.00 -4.63
N GLU A 27 -5.41 -7.90 -5.37
CA GLU A 27 -4.73 -7.77 -6.67
C GLU A 27 -3.33 -7.20 -6.55
N ILE A 28 -2.95 -6.76 -5.36
CA ILE A 28 -1.67 -6.13 -5.11
C ILE A 28 -0.72 -7.16 -4.50
N HIS A 29 0.37 -7.43 -5.22
CA HIS A 29 1.32 -8.45 -4.78
C HIS A 29 2.40 -7.81 -3.92
N LEU A 30 2.29 -8.06 -2.62
CA LEU A 30 3.27 -7.58 -1.66
C LEU A 30 4.51 -8.49 -1.63
N PRO A 31 5.67 -7.96 -1.24
CA PRO A 31 6.85 -8.81 -1.06
C PRO A 31 6.65 -9.81 0.08
N PRO A 32 7.52 -10.84 0.16
CA PRO A 32 7.41 -11.85 1.21
C PRO A 32 7.39 -11.25 2.62
N GLY A 33 6.51 -11.77 3.46
CA GLY A 33 6.40 -11.33 4.85
C GLY A 33 5.73 -9.98 5.05
N ALA A 34 5.17 -9.40 4.01
CA ALA A 34 4.42 -8.15 4.11
C ALA A 34 2.92 -8.44 4.06
N ALA A 35 2.16 -7.66 4.83
CA ALA A 35 0.71 -7.80 4.88
C ALA A 35 0.06 -6.43 5.06
N PHE A 36 -1.11 -6.27 4.46
CA PHE A 36 -1.92 -5.07 4.73
C PHE A 36 -2.52 -5.16 6.13
N GLY A 37 -2.41 -4.08 6.90
CA GLY A 37 -2.97 -3.99 8.23
C GLY A 37 -4.28 -3.23 8.27
N ALA A 38 -4.31 -2.04 7.72
CA ALA A 38 -5.48 -1.17 7.71
C ALA A 38 -5.32 -0.09 6.65
N VAL A 39 -6.42 0.54 6.28
CA VAL A 39 -6.42 1.71 5.41
C VAL A 39 -7.14 2.83 6.14
N TYR A 40 -6.55 4.02 6.15
CA TYR A 40 -7.16 5.19 6.74
C TYR A 40 -7.58 6.13 5.60
N ARG A 41 -8.86 6.41 5.54
CA ARG A 41 -9.47 7.24 4.48
C ARG A 41 -10.52 8.14 5.08
N ASP A 42 -10.42 9.45 4.80
CA ASP A 42 -11.44 10.43 5.25
C ASP A 42 -11.77 10.30 6.73
N GLU A 43 -10.71 10.20 7.55
CA GLU A 43 -10.81 10.10 9.01
C GLU A 43 -11.46 8.80 9.51
N GLU A 44 -11.56 7.79 8.65
CA GLU A 44 -12.07 6.48 9.03
C GLU A 44 -11.01 5.41 8.84
N VAL A 45 -10.98 4.47 9.78
CA VAL A 45 -10.14 3.27 9.64
C VAL A 45 -10.97 2.22 8.94
N LEU A 46 -10.46 1.76 7.79
CA LEU A 46 -11.10 0.71 7.02
C LEU A 46 -10.35 -0.59 7.23
N THR A 47 -11.08 -1.67 7.44
CA THR A 47 -10.48 -2.99 7.55
C THR A 47 -9.83 -3.36 6.22
N ALA A 48 -8.64 -3.95 6.30
CA ALA A 48 -7.89 -4.36 5.10
C ALA A 48 -8.49 -5.64 4.51
N ARG A 49 -9.68 -5.53 3.98
CA ARG A 49 -10.38 -6.64 3.34
C ARG A 49 -9.81 -6.88 1.95
N ALA A 50 -9.86 -8.11 1.49
CA ALA A 50 -9.32 -8.47 0.19
C ALA A 50 -9.96 -7.69 -0.97
N ASP A 51 -11.22 -7.29 -0.82
CA ASP A 51 -11.96 -6.57 -1.86
C ASP A 51 -11.92 -5.05 -1.71
N LEU A 52 -11.19 -4.53 -0.71
CA LEU A 52 -11.05 -3.09 -0.54
C LEU A 52 -10.22 -2.53 -1.68
N VAL A 53 -10.79 -1.55 -2.39
CA VAL A 53 -10.10 -0.89 -3.51
C VAL A 53 -9.41 0.36 -3.00
N LEU A 54 -8.13 0.49 -3.30
CA LEU A 54 -7.35 1.65 -2.89
C LEU A 54 -7.66 2.88 -3.75
N GLU A 55 -7.69 4.03 -3.10
CA GLU A 55 -7.93 5.32 -3.71
C GLU A 55 -6.76 6.26 -3.41
N SER A 56 -6.61 7.26 -4.26
CA SER A 56 -5.62 8.31 -4.03
C SER A 56 -5.84 8.96 -2.66
N GLU A 57 -4.77 9.27 -1.98
CA GLU A 57 -4.71 9.87 -0.64
C GLU A 57 -5.07 8.91 0.50
N ASP A 58 -5.27 7.64 0.21
CA ASP A 58 -5.39 6.64 1.27
C ASP A 58 -4.06 6.53 2.02
N HIS A 59 -4.15 6.40 3.34
CA HIS A 59 -3.02 6.03 4.19
C HIS A 59 -3.10 4.53 4.44
N VAL A 60 -2.07 3.82 4.03
CA VAL A 60 -2.07 2.35 4.11
C VAL A 60 -1.05 1.92 5.15
N ILE A 61 -1.51 1.15 6.12
CA ILE A 61 -0.65 0.56 7.14
C ILE A 61 -0.30 -0.85 6.69
N LEU A 62 0.99 -1.12 6.63
CA LEU A 62 1.50 -2.45 6.30
C LEU A 62 2.37 -2.96 7.43
N PHE A 63 2.37 -4.27 7.60
CA PHE A 63 3.28 -4.95 8.52
C PHE A 63 4.32 -5.71 7.70
N LEU A 64 5.59 -5.56 8.09
CA LEU A 64 6.70 -6.26 7.44
C LEU A 64 7.47 -7.05 8.48
N ILE A 65 7.76 -8.30 8.16
CA ILE A 65 8.61 -9.14 9.01
C ILE A 65 10.08 -8.81 8.75
N ASP A 66 10.41 -8.50 7.49
CA ASP A 66 11.80 -8.28 7.08
C ASP A 66 11.98 -6.88 6.50
N LYS A 67 12.82 -6.09 7.13
CA LYS A 67 13.10 -4.71 6.73
C LYS A 67 13.70 -4.58 5.33
N GLN A 68 14.33 -5.64 4.83
CA GLN A 68 14.92 -5.57 3.49
C GLN A 68 13.89 -5.29 2.41
N TYR A 69 12.62 -5.57 2.68
CA TYR A 69 11.53 -5.37 1.71
C TYR A 69 10.87 -4.00 1.79
N ILE A 70 11.32 -3.11 2.67
CA ILE A 70 10.73 -1.76 2.77
C ILE A 70 10.80 -1.03 1.43
N ARG A 71 11.95 -1.11 0.75
CA ARG A 71 12.11 -0.44 -0.54
C ARG A 71 11.20 -1.03 -1.62
N ASP A 72 10.97 -2.33 -1.59
CA ASP A 72 10.08 -2.96 -2.56
C ASP A 72 8.64 -2.47 -2.36
N VAL A 73 8.22 -2.30 -1.10
CA VAL A 73 6.91 -1.74 -0.80
C VAL A 73 6.83 -0.28 -1.26
N GLU A 74 7.86 0.51 -0.97
CA GLU A 74 7.89 1.91 -1.40
C GLU A 74 7.77 2.03 -2.91
N LYS A 75 8.49 1.19 -3.65
CA LYS A 75 8.43 1.18 -5.12
C LYS A 75 7.04 0.83 -5.63
N LEU A 76 6.36 -0.09 -4.96
CA LEU A 76 5.02 -0.49 -5.35
C LEU A 76 4.03 0.68 -5.26
N PHE A 77 4.22 1.56 -4.29
CA PHE A 77 3.37 2.72 -4.06
C PHE A 77 3.86 3.99 -4.77
N GLN A 78 4.96 3.89 -5.48
CA GLN A 78 5.57 5.03 -6.16
C GLN A 78 4.73 5.46 -7.36
N VAL A 79 4.69 6.77 -7.58
CA VAL A 79 3.97 7.35 -8.71
C VAL A 79 4.93 7.51 -9.88
N SER A 80 4.52 7.06 -11.05
CA SER A 80 5.30 7.22 -12.28
C SER A 80 5.02 8.57 -12.91
N ALA A 81 6.07 9.18 -13.46
CA ALA A 81 5.90 10.37 -14.26
C ALA A 81 5.36 9.98 -15.63
N LEU A 82 4.39 10.76 -16.12
CA LEU A 82 3.88 10.60 -17.47
C LEU A 82 4.53 11.65 -18.36
N PHE A 83 5.20 11.18 -19.39
CA PHE A 83 5.80 12.07 -20.40
C PHE A 83 4.97 11.99 -21.66
N ILE A 84 4.60 13.14 -22.13
CA ILE A 84 3.82 13.28 -23.36
C ILE A 84 4.71 13.75 -24.49
#